data_932654b854e2975f86cae9cef6d7face
#
_entry.id   932654b854e2975f86cae9cef6d7face
#
_cell.length_a   1.000
_cell.length_b   1.000
_cell.length_c   1.000
_cell.angle_alpha   90.00
_cell.angle_beta   90.00
_cell.angle_gamma   90.00
#
_symmetry.space_group_name_H-M   'P 1'
#
loop_
_entity.id
_entity.type
_entity.pdbx_description
1 polymer ?
#
loop_
_entity_poly.entity_id
_entity_poly.type
_entity_poly.pdbx_seq_one_letter_code
_entity_poly.pdbx_strand_id
1 'polypeptide(L)'
;MKKSVILTGAATLMLLTGCEKAEAPAPAETATTEAPVDTVAPEEAAAAAHRYAAWAGKWTGVEGMYVTITPGEPGKYKLEMQSDLDTKGTYDGSDSDGGIAFTRGTETLTLAASTGDATGLKYLAGKKDCLKVKDGEGYCRD
;
A
#
# COMPACT_ATOMS: atom_id res chain seq x y z
N MET A 1 -25.80 -39.03 11.53
CA MET A 1 -25.60 -39.23 12.98
C MET A 1 -24.91 -38.00 13.51
N LYS A 2 -25.70 -37.04 13.97
CA LYS A 2 -25.96 -36.66 15.38
C LYS A 2 -24.67 -36.44 16.19
N LYS A 3 -24.33 -35.18 16.52
CA LYS A 3 -24.51 -34.68 17.90
C LYS A 3 -24.33 -33.16 17.97
N SER A 4 -25.45 -32.49 18.29
CA SER A 4 -25.51 -31.14 18.86
C SER A 4 -24.94 -31.17 20.29
N VAL A 5 -24.23 -30.11 20.67
CA VAL A 5 -24.08 -29.70 22.07
C VAL A 5 -24.32 -28.20 22.17
N ILE A 6 -25.45 -27.87 22.78
CA ILE A 6 -25.84 -26.54 23.28
C ILE A 6 -25.23 -26.44 24.66
N LEU A 7 -24.57 -25.34 24.97
CA LEU A 7 -24.31 -24.93 26.35
C LEU A 7 -24.60 -23.44 26.53
N THR A 8 -25.63 -23.20 27.29
CA THR A 8 -26.18 -21.96 27.82
C THR A 8 -25.40 -21.54 29.08
N GLY A 9 -25.23 -20.28 29.35
CA GLY A 9 -24.77 -19.77 30.67
C GLY A 9 -24.33 -18.31 30.55
N ALA A 10 -25.20 -17.47 30.89
CA ALA A 10 -25.49 -16.70 32.11
C ALA A 10 -24.78 -15.33 32.20
N ALA A 11 -25.63 -14.33 32.30
CA ALA A 11 -25.39 -12.92 32.53
C ALA A 11 -24.67 -12.62 33.85
N THR A 12 -23.88 -11.55 33.85
CA THR A 12 -23.64 -10.77 35.07
C THR A 12 -23.52 -9.29 34.75
N LEU A 13 -24.52 -8.55 35.17
CA LEU A 13 -24.64 -7.10 35.20
C LEU A 13 -23.85 -6.61 36.42
N MET A 14 -22.93 -5.65 36.28
CA MET A 14 -22.50 -4.80 37.39
C MET A 14 -22.44 -3.34 36.94
N LEU A 15 -23.44 -2.60 37.41
CA LEU A 15 -23.48 -1.16 37.51
C LEU A 15 -22.62 -0.72 38.70
N LEU A 16 -21.72 0.22 38.49
CA LEU A 16 -21.22 1.09 39.56
C LEU A 16 -21.06 2.50 39.03
N THR A 17 -22.00 3.32 39.50
CA THR A 17 -22.01 4.80 39.49
C THR A 17 -20.92 5.31 40.44
N GLY A 18 -20.19 6.34 40.02
CA GLY A 18 -19.32 7.13 40.89
C GLY A 18 -19.06 8.48 40.26
N CYS A 19 -19.95 9.43 40.51
CA CYS A 19 -19.67 10.85 40.41
C CYS A 19 -18.85 11.28 41.60
N GLU A 20 -17.72 11.95 41.40
CA GLU A 20 -17.24 12.90 42.40
C GLU A 20 -16.54 14.08 41.71
N LYS A 21 -17.06 15.23 42.00
CA LYS A 21 -16.69 16.57 41.58
C LYS A 21 -15.83 17.21 42.68
N ALA A 22 -14.67 17.70 42.36
CA ALA A 22 -13.94 18.73 43.14
C ALA A 22 -12.96 19.43 42.17
N GLU A 23 -13.28 20.59 41.82
CA GLU A 23 -12.87 21.95 42.23
C GLU A 23 -11.34 22.21 42.17
N ALA A 24 -11.02 23.21 41.32
CA ALA A 24 -9.69 23.74 41.03
C ALA A 24 -9.08 24.53 42.23
N PRO A 25 -7.75 24.75 42.25
CA PRO A 25 -7.26 26.06 41.85
C PRO A 25 -6.02 26.06 40.96
N ALA A 26 -5.97 27.02 40.05
CA ALA A 26 -4.75 27.50 39.37
C ALA A 26 -4.07 28.56 40.28
N PRO A 27 -2.87 29.12 39.99
CA PRO A 27 -1.97 28.96 38.82
C PRO A 27 -0.48 28.80 39.22
N ALA A 28 0.35 28.37 38.29
CA ALA A 28 1.76 28.79 38.22
C ALA A 28 2.29 28.60 36.79
N GLU A 29 2.54 29.73 36.17
CA GLU A 29 3.29 29.82 34.92
C GLU A 29 4.69 29.27 35.10
N THR A 30 5.07 28.30 34.26
CA THR A 30 6.47 28.08 33.94
C THR A 30 6.52 27.83 32.44
N ALA A 31 7.01 28.83 31.71
CA ALA A 31 7.32 28.76 30.33
C ALA A 31 8.40 27.68 30.12
N THR A 32 8.00 26.54 29.58
CA THR A 32 8.92 25.57 28.99
C THR A 32 8.82 25.77 27.50
N THR A 33 9.88 26.26 26.91
CA THR A 33 10.12 26.33 25.48
C THR A 33 10.02 24.91 24.90
N GLU A 34 8.87 24.58 24.34
CA GLU A 34 8.70 23.40 23.51
C GLU A 34 9.34 23.69 22.15
N ALA A 35 10.45 23.01 21.91
CA ALA A 35 11.01 22.89 20.56
C ALA A 35 9.95 22.30 19.63
N PRO A 36 9.82 22.77 18.38
CA PRO A 36 8.89 22.17 17.44
C PRO A 36 9.28 20.72 17.22
N VAL A 37 8.44 19.81 17.66
CA VAL A 37 8.49 18.42 17.23
C VAL A 37 8.08 18.46 15.77
N ASP A 38 9.06 18.29 14.89
CA ASP A 38 8.85 18.06 13.46
C ASP A 38 7.96 16.82 13.36
N THR A 39 6.67 17.04 13.19
CA THR A 39 5.72 15.97 12.89
C THR A 39 5.97 15.59 11.44
N VAL A 40 6.89 14.67 11.23
CA VAL A 40 7.09 14.03 9.92
C VAL A 40 5.74 13.49 9.48
N ALA A 41 5.24 14.01 8.36
CA ALA A 41 3.95 13.63 7.83
C ALA A 41 3.90 12.11 7.60
N PRO A 42 2.76 11.43 7.85
CA PRO A 42 2.64 9.97 7.68
C PRO A 42 3.06 9.46 6.31
N GLU A 43 2.96 10.31 5.30
CA GLU A 43 3.33 10.01 3.91
C GLU A 43 4.86 9.91 3.73
N GLU A 44 5.63 10.71 4.42
CA GLU A 44 7.09 10.68 4.37
C GLU A 44 7.68 9.47 5.13
N ALA A 45 7.05 9.07 6.23
CA ALA A 45 7.41 7.83 6.95
C ALA A 45 7.07 6.58 6.12
N ALA A 46 5.97 6.58 5.37
CA ALA A 46 5.61 5.51 4.43
C ALA A 46 6.59 5.46 3.25
N ALA A 47 7.04 6.60 2.74
CA ALA A 47 8.03 6.67 1.66
C ALA A 47 9.40 6.11 2.09
N ALA A 48 9.82 6.32 3.33
CA ALA A 48 11.06 5.77 3.88
C ALA A 48 11.01 4.24 4.08
N ALA A 49 9.81 3.66 4.22
CA ALA A 49 9.60 2.23 4.42
C ALA A 49 9.58 1.42 3.11
N HIS A 50 9.45 2.07 1.95
CA HIS A 50 9.31 1.42 0.65
C HIS A 50 10.32 1.96 -0.35
N ARG A 51 11.16 1.07 -0.89
CA ARG A 51 12.17 1.41 -1.91
C ARG A 51 11.55 2.06 -3.16
N TYR A 52 10.35 1.61 -3.53
CA TYR A 52 9.61 2.07 -4.72
C TYR A 52 8.33 2.86 -4.34
N ALA A 53 8.36 3.62 -3.25
CA ALA A 53 7.24 4.47 -2.82
C ALA A 53 6.74 5.41 -3.92
N ALA A 54 7.65 5.98 -4.71
CA ALA A 54 7.32 6.85 -5.83
C ALA A 54 6.51 6.16 -6.95
N TRP A 55 6.45 4.83 -6.96
CA TRP A 55 5.66 4.08 -7.94
C TRP A 55 4.22 3.84 -7.49
N ALA A 56 3.84 4.24 -6.29
CA ALA A 56 2.46 4.12 -5.81
C ALA A 56 1.46 4.80 -6.76
N GLY A 57 0.29 4.19 -6.89
CA GLY A 57 -0.79 4.67 -7.76
C GLY A 57 -0.92 3.90 -9.06
N LYS A 58 -1.69 4.47 -10.00
CA LYS A 58 -2.06 3.82 -11.26
C LYS A 58 -1.11 4.17 -12.39
N TRP A 59 -0.73 3.16 -13.16
CA TRP A 59 0.05 3.22 -14.39
C TRP A 59 -0.75 2.56 -15.51
N THR A 60 -0.74 3.13 -16.69
CA THR A 60 -1.59 2.71 -17.80
C THR A 60 -0.73 2.19 -18.96
N GLY A 61 -1.09 1.02 -19.47
CA GLY A 61 -0.52 0.44 -20.69
C GLY A 61 -1.40 0.68 -21.91
N VAL A 62 -1.26 -0.18 -22.90
CA VAL A 62 -2.07 -0.18 -24.12
C VAL A 62 -3.29 -1.10 -23.95
N GLU A 63 -4.35 -0.90 -24.76
CA GLU A 63 -5.50 -1.81 -24.86
C GLU A 63 -6.16 -2.15 -23.50
N GLY A 64 -6.25 -1.17 -22.60
CA GLY A 64 -6.82 -1.39 -21.27
C GLY A 64 -5.90 -2.01 -20.24
N MET A 65 -4.64 -2.29 -20.58
CA MET A 65 -3.62 -2.73 -19.63
C MET A 65 -3.38 -1.67 -18.56
N TYR A 66 -3.20 -2.09 -17.33
CA TYR A 66 -2.83 -1.20 -16.22
C TYR A 66 -2.16 -1.96 -15.08
N VAL A 67 -1.47 -1.23 -14.23
CA VAL A 67 -1.09 -1.67 -12.90
C VAL A 67 -1.40 -0.55 -11.90
N THR A 68 -2.03 -0.92 -10.78
CA THR A 68 -2.17 -0.05 -9.60
C THR A 68 -1.30 -0.62 -8.50
N ILE A 69 -0.37 0.20 -8.01
CA ILE A 69 0.59 -0.17 -6.97
C ILE A 69 0.14 0.47 -5.67
N THR A 70 -0.16 -0.34 -4.67
CA THR A 70 -0.54 0.11 -3.33
C THR A 70 0.52 -0.36 -2.35
N PRO A 71 1.27 0.54 -1.69
CA PRO A 71 2.17 0.18 -0.61
C PRO A 71 1.41 -0.46 0.55
N GLY A 72 1.98 -1.50 1.14
CA GLY A 72 1.46 -2.19 2.32
C GLY A 72 2.41 -2.10 3.50
N GLU A 73 2.79 -3.24 4.08
CA GLU A 73 3.85 -3.31 5.08
C GLU A 73 5.21 -2.90 4.47
N PRO A 74 6.20 -2.49 5.27
CA PRO A 74 7.52 -2.10 4.77
C PRO A 74 8.09 -3.10 3.76
N GLY A 75 8.45 -2.61 2.58
CA GLY A 75 8.96 -3.42 1.46
C GLY A 75 7.93 -4.33 0.79
N LYS A 76 6.64 -4.19 1.09
CA LYS A 76 5.54 -4.97 0.50
C LYS A 76 4.57 -4.10 -0.26
N TYR A 77 4.02 -4.64 -1.33
CA TYR A 77 3.08 -3.96 -2.22
C TYR A 77 1.93 -4.88 -2.61
N LYS A 78 0.78 -4.28 -2.86
CA LYS A 78 -0.32 -4.93 -3.56
C LYS A 78 -0.34 -4.41 -4.99
N LEU A 79 -0.30 -5.32 -5.97
CA LEU A 79 -0.33 -5.02 -7.39
C LEU A 79 -1.66 -5.48 -7.98
N GLU A 80 -2.55 -4.55 -8.29
CA GLU A 80 -3.73 -4.86 -9.11
C GLU A 80 -3.36 -4.63 -10.57
N MET A 81 -3.34 -5.67 -11.38
CA MET A 81 -2.83 -5.64 -12.75
C MET A 81 -3.84 -6.21 -13.74
N GLN A 82 -3.89 -5.58 -14.90
CA GLN A 82 -4.41 -6.15 -16.13
C GLN A 82 -3.27 -6.17 -17.13
N SER A 83 -2.77 -7.36 -17.45
CA SER A 83 -1.58 -7.53 -18.30
C SER A 83 -1.90 -7.74 -19.79
N ASP A 84 -3.16 -8.08 -20.08
CA ASP A 84 -3.74 -8.18 -21.41
C ASP A 84 -5.28 -8.08 -21.29
N LEU A 85 -6.01 -8.27 -22.39
CA LEU A 85 -7.47 -8.13 -22.41
C LEU A 85 -8.19 -9.11 -21.49
N ASP A 86 -7.62 -10.29 -21.26
CA ASP A 86 -8.27 -11.41 -20.57
C ASP A 86 -7.64 -11.70 -19.19
N THR A 87 -6.40 -11.25 -18.96
CA THR A 87 -5.63 -11.56 -17.75
C THR A 87 -5.64 -10.38 -16.77
N LYS A 88 -6.48 -10.49 -15.76
CA LYS A 88 -6.56 -9.55 -14.64
C LYS A 88 -6.34 -10.30 -13.32
N GLY A 89 -5.56 -9.68 -12.41
CA GLY A 89 -5.33 -10.26 -11.08
C GLY A 89 -4.75 -9.28 -10.09
N THR A 90 -4.71 -9.71 -8.84
CA THR A 90 -4.06 -9.02 -7.75
C THR A 90 -2.92 -9.89 -7.23
N TYR A 91 -1.74 -9.29 -7.11
CA TYR A 91 -0.51 -9.99 -6.73
C TYR A 91 0.15 -9.30 -5.54
N ASP A 92 0.82 -10.09 -4.71
CA ASP A 92 1.66 -9.57 -3.64
C ASP A 92 3.06 -9.32 -4.20
N GLY A 93 3.52 -8.07 -4.06
CA GLY A 93 4.83 -7.63 -4.48
C GLY A 93 5.77 -7.40 -3.30
N SER A 94 7.05 -7.46 -3.53
CA SER A 94 8.09 -7.14 -2.55
C SER A 94 9.27 -6.40 -3.19
N ASP A 95 9.96 -5.59 -2.36
CA ASP A 95 11.19 -4.93 -2.79
C ASP A 95 12.21 -5.95 -3.31
N SER A 96 12.83 -5.64 -4.45
CA SER A 96 13.97 -6.35 -5.01
C SER A 96 14.96 -5.36 -5.61
N ASP A 97 16.17 -5.81 -5.98
CA ASP A 97 17.19 -4.90 -6.52
C ASP A 97 16.82 -4.32 -7.90
N GLY A 98 16.00 -5.03 -8.67
CA GLY A 98 15.58 -4.60 -10.02
C GLY A 98 14.22 -3.91 -10.07
N GLY A 99 13.47 -3.85 -8.96
CA GLY A 99 12.09 -3.35 -8.95
C GLY A 99 11.23 -4.06 -7.92
N ILE A 100 9.94 -4.17 -8.18
CA ILE A 100 9.00 -4.91 -7.34
C ILE A 100 8.87 -6.33 -7.88
N ALA A 101 9.37 -7.31 -7.14
CA ALA A 101 9.23 -8.73 -7.47
C ALA A 101 7.84 -9.24 -7.07
N PHE A 102 7.21 -10.04 -7.91
CA PHE A 102 5.92 -10.67 -7.65
C PHE A 102 5.80 -12.02 -8.37
N THR A 103 4.84 -12.85 -7.99
CA THR A 103 4.59 -14.14 -8.63
C THR A 103 3.24 -14.12 -9.33
N ARG A 104 3.22 -14.53 -10.60
CA ARG A 104 2.01 -14.70 -11.40
C ARG A 104 1.95 -16.15 -11.89
N GLY A 105 0.98 -16.92 -11.36
CA GLY A 105 0.96 -18.37 -11.53
C GLY A 105 2.18 -19.03 -10.89
N THR A 106 3.04 -19.64 -11.69
CA THR A 106 4.29 -20.27 -11.24
C THR A 106 5.54 -19.45 -11.60
N GLU A 107 5.35 -18.29 -12.24
CA GLU A 107 6.44 -17.45 -12.73
C GLU A 107 6.74 -16.31 -11.76
N THR A 108 8.00 -16.17 -11.38
CA THR A 108 8.48 -14.98 -10.64
C THR A 108 8.88 -13.92 -11.64
N LEU A 109 8.25 -12.76 -11.53
CA LEU A 109 8.38 -11.60 -12.39
C LEU A 109 8.87 -10.39 -11.60
N THR A 110 9.39 -9.38 -12.30
CA THR A 110 9.79 -8.12 -11.71
C THR A 110 9.18 -6.96 -12.49
N LEU A 111 8.48 -6.08 -11.79
CA LEU A 111 8.05 -4.80 -12.33
C LEU A 111 9.20 -3.82 -12.15
N ALA A 112 9.84 -3.43 -13.25
CA ALA A 112 11.07 -2.62 -13.26
C ALA A 112 10.85 -1.25 -13.91
N ALA A 113 11.65 -0.25 -13.49
CA ALA A 113 11.67 1.06 -14.16
C ALA A 113 12.06 0.93 -15.64
N SER A 114 11.41 1.69 -16.51
CA SER A 114 11.57 1.61 -17.94
C SER A 114 11.30 2.94 -18.64
N THR A 115 11.49 2.97 -19.94
CA THR A 115 10.96 3.98 -20.85
C THR A 115 9.91 3.36 -21.75
N GLY A 116 9.05 4.18 -22.35
CA GLY A 116 8.04 3.69 -23.29
C GLY A 116 8.63 2.93 -24.45
N ASP A 117 9.76 3.41 -25.00
CA ASP A 117 10.48 2.73 -26.08
C ASP A 117 10.97 1.33 -25.70
N ALA A 118 11.45 1.18 -24.45
CA ALA A 118 11.96 -0.10 -23.95
C ALA A 118 10.87 -1.12 -23.63
N THR A 119 9.59 -0.71 -23.59
CA THR A 119 8.46 -1.64 -23.38
C THR A 119 8.18 -2.49 -24.64
N GLY A 120 8.63 -2.06 -25.82
CA GLY A 120 8.28 -2.67 -27.11
C GLY A 120 6.88 -2.31 -27.61
N LEU A 121 6.15 -1.44 -26.90
CA LEU A 121 4.79 -1.03 -27.21
C LEU A 121 4.79 0.33 -27.93
N LYS A 122 4.43 0.35 -29.22
CA LYS A 122 4.46 1.57 -30.07
C LYS A 122 3.69 2.75 -29.48
N TYR A 123 2.56 2.51 -28.83
CA TYR A 123 1.72 3.57 -28.26
C TYR A 123 2.29 4.16 -26.97
N LEU A 124 3.32 3.56 -26.39
CA LEU A 124 4.06 4.09 -25.25
C LEU A 124 5.38 4.75 -25.66
N ALA A 125 5.76 4.66 -26.94
CA ALA A 125 7.00 5.23 -27.44
C ALA A 125 7.12 6.73 -27.09
N GLY A 126 8.33 7.14 -26.68
CA GLY A 126 8.63 8.51 -26.27
C GLY A 126 8.25 8.87 -24.82
N LYS A 127 7.42 8.08 -24.14
CA LYS A 127 7.13 8.26 -22.69
C LYS A 127 8.38 7.94 -21.86
N LYS A 128 8.59 8.71 -20.79
CA LYS A 128 9.81 8.61 -19.96
C LYS A 128 9.59 7.89 -18.64
N ASP A 129 8.41 8.07 -18.04
CA ASP A 129 8.07 7.49 -16.75
C ASP A 129 7.22 6.24 -16.98
N CYS A 130 7.90 5.10 -17.09
CA CYS A 130 7.28 3.82 -17.38
C CYS A 130 7.80 2.71 -16.47
N LEU A 131 6.98 1.68 -16.32
CA LEU A 131 7.30 0.41 -15.69
C LEU A 131 7.11 -0.71 -16.70
N LYS A 132 7.92 -1.75 -16.60
CA LYS A 132 7.90 -2.90 -17.51
C LYS A 132 8.03 -4.20 -16.73
N VAL A 133 7.27 -5.20 -17.13
CA VAL A 133 7.42 -6.58 -16.64
C VAL A 133 8.22 -7.40 -17.63
N LYS A 134 7.86 -7.34 -18.90
CA LYS A 134 8.53 -8.02 -20.03
C LYS A 134 8.22 -7.28 -21.33
N ASP A 135 8.84 -7.70 -22.42
CA ASP A 135 8.55 -7.13 -23.75
C ASP A 135 7.06 -7.30 -24.08
N GLY A 136 6.41 -6.22 -24.49
CA GLY A 136 4.98 -6.17 -24.74
C GLY A 136 4.11 -6.04 -23.49
N GLU A 137 4.69 -5.96 -22.30
CA GLU A 137 3.95 -5.68 -21.05
C GLU A 137 4.59 -4.52 -20.31
N GLY A 138 4.06 -3.33 -20.51
CA GLY A 138 4.54 -2.08 -19.95
C GLY A 138 3.43 -1.09 -19.66
N TYR A 139 3.70 -0.19 -18.74
CA TYR A 139 2.76 0.78 -18.18
C TYR A 139 3.47 2.10 -17.97
N CYS A 140 2.84 3.22 -18.31
CA CYS A 140 3.43 4.55 -18.14
C CYS A 140 2.48 5.49 -17.40
N ARG A 141 3.05 6.55 -16.86
CA ARG A 141 2.33 7.73 -16.41
C ARG A 141 2.51 8.87 -17.42
N ASP A 142 1.61 9.84 -17.38
CA ASP A 142 1.71 11.13 -18.06
C ASP A 142 2.33 12.16 -17.11
#